data_d143cd0c3a5c61b456a1b0e4ee9d32c7
#
_entry.id   d143cd0c3a5c61b456a1b0e4ee9d32c7
#
_cell.length_a   1.000
_cell.length_b   1.000
_cell.length_c   1.000
_cell.angle_alpha   90.00
_cell.angle_beta   90.00
_cell.angle_gamma   90.00
#
_symmetry.space_group_name_H-M   'P 1'
#
loop_
_entity.id
_entity.type
_entity.pdbx_description
1 polymer ?
#
loop_
_entity_poly.entity_id
_entity_poly.type
_entity_poly.pdbx_seq_one_letter_code
_entity_poly.pdbx_strand_id
1 'polypeptide(L)'
;TPENAVIASWWDYGYWITTLSDRTTLVDNATLGDMQIKRMAKMLMSSPEDSWKILKEVNADYVVVFFAANDIGSESHDMPLYVTGSGGDESKVYWFSKIAGLPVGNYLHSDVVTPRMNFYENTMLGKLSPFTPEVYYHPETGENSQIYKNGFVEITSKKIKYDSENDPVKLVYASP
;
A
#
# COMPACT_ATOMS: atom_id res chain seq x y z
N THR A 1 -4.05 11.10 16.20
CA THR A 1 -2.70 11.70 16.07
C THR A 1 -2.65 13.03 16.79
N PRO A 2 -1.51 13.41 17.40
CA PRO A 2 -1.34 14.74 18.02
C PRO A 2 -1.60 15.89 17.02
N GLU A 3 -1.99 17.06 17.53
CA GLU A 3 -2.31 18.20 16.65
C GLU A 3 -1.12 18.70 15.83
N ASN A 4 0.08 18.56 16.36
CA ASN A 4 1.31 18.97 15.69
C ASN A 4 1.99 17.85 14.90
N ALA A 5 1.32 16.74 14.66
CA ALA A 5 1.89 15.61 13.96
C ALA A 5 2.20 15.93 12.49
N VAL A 6 3.36 15.49 12.04
CA VAL A 6 3.81 15.57 10.65
C VAL A 6 3.57 14.23 9.97
N ILE A 7 2.84 14.26 8.87
CA ILE A 7 2.40 13.07 8.13
C ILE A 7 3.19 12.93 6.85
N ALA A 8 3.86 11.79 6.69
CA ALA A 8 4.45 11.37 5.44
C ALA A 8 3.44 10.51 4.67
N SER A 9 3.10 10.93 3.47
CA SER A 9 2.18 10.22 2.58
C SER A 9 2.55 10.48 1.13
N TRP A 10 1.92 9.78 0.20
CA TRP A 10 1.98 10.20 -1.18
C TRP A 10 1.19 11.50 -1.39
N TRP A 11 1.58 12.32 -2.35
CA TRP A 11 1.02 13.66 -2.56
C TRP A 11 -0.49 13.68 -2.82
N ASP A 12 -1.05 12.60 -3.36
CA ASP A 12 -2.49 12.48 -3.63
C ASP A 12 -3.35 12.74 -2.39
N TYR A 13 -2.82 12.46 -1.21
CA TYR A 13 -3.57 12.53 0.05
C TYR A 13 -3.35 13.83 0.82
N GLY A 14 -2.36 14.63 0.42
CA GLY A 14 -1.92 15.78 1.20
C GLY A 14 -3.04 16.75 1.54
N TYR A 15 -3.84 17.19 0.56
CA TYR A 15 -4.96 18.08 0.82
C TYR A 15 -6.03 17.47 1.72
N TRP A 16 -6.33 16.19 1.53
CA TRP A 16 -7.30 15.49 2.38
C TRP A 16 -6.83 15.43 3.81
N ILE A 17 -5.57 15.06 4.03
CA ILE A 17 -4.99 15.00 5.37
C ILE A 17 -4.99 16.39 6.01
N THR A 18 -4.51 17.40 5.32
CA THR A 18 -4.48 18.76 5.86
C THR A 18 -5.88 19.28 6.15
N THR A 19 -6.81 19.12 5.22
CA THR A 19 -8.15 19.72 5.34
C THR A 19 -9.03 19.00 6.35
N LEU A 20 -8.96 17.65 6.40
CA LEU A 20 -9.86 16.88 7.25
C LEU A 20 -9.29 16.59 8.63
N SER A 21 -7.98 16.52 8.77
CA SER A 21 -7.35 16.18 10.04
C SER A 21 -6.63 17.33 10.71
N ASP A 22 -6.45 18.44 10.00
CA ASP A 22 -5.67 19.60 10.47
C ASP A 22 -4.25 19.20 10.88
N ARG A 23 -3.60 18.37 10.06
CA ARG A 23 -2.23 17.88 10.27
C ARG A 23 -1.31 18.34 9.15
N THR A 24 -0.05 18.53 9.50
CA THR A 24 0.97 18.91 8.52
C THR A 24 1.32 17.73 7.64
N THR A 25 1.30 17.93 6.31
CA THR A 25 1.79 16.96 5.33
C THR A 25 3.10 17.43 4.70
N LEU A 26 3.93 16.49 4.28
CA LEU A 26 5.23 16.80 3.65
C LEU A 26 5.10 17.14 2.17
N VAL A 27 4.07 16.63 1.53
CA VAL A 27 3.75 16.82 0.11
C VAL A 27 2.23 16.84 -0.07
N ASP A 28 1.78 17.54 -1.08
CA ASP A 28 0.35 17.68 -1.39
C ASP A 28 0.09 17.73 -2.90
N ASN A 29 -1.18 17.87 -3.25
CA ASN A 29 -1.67 17.89 -4.63
C ASN A 29 -1.23 19.13 -5.44
N ALA A 30 -0.63 20.15 -4.82
CA ALA A 30 -0.05 21.27 -5.54
C ALA A 30 1.21 20.86 -6.32
N THR A 31 1.86 19.76 -5.90
CA THR A 31 3.04 19.18 -6.56
C THR A 31 4.20 20.15 -6.81
N LEU A 32 4.33 21.16 -5.97
CA LEU A 32 5.33 22.24 -6.15
C LEU A 32 6.74 21.86 -5.67
N GLY A 33 6.88 20.70 -5.03
CA GLY A 33 8.13 20.29 -4.41
C GLY A 33 8.72 19.02 -5.01
N ASP A 34 9.28 19.06 -6.21
CA ASP A 34 9.85 17.89 -6.88
C ASP A 34 10.81 17.08 -5.99
N MET A 35 11.66 17.77 -5.22
CA MET A 35 12.57 17.10 -4.31
C MET A 35 11.85 16.36 -3.17
N GLN A 36 10.78 16.93 -2.65
CA GLN A 36 10.01 16.31 -1.58
C GLN A 36 9.20 15.13 -2.11
N ILE A 37 8.60 15.26 -3.29
CA ILE A 37 7.90 14.16 -3.97
C ILE A 37 8.86 12.99 -4.23
N LYS A 38 10.06 13.29 -4.74
CA LYS A 38 11.11 12.29 -4.93
C LYS A 38 11.55 11.64 -3.63
N ARG A 39 11.62 12.42 -2.55
CA ARG A 39 11.97 11.92 -1.22
C ARG A 39 10.90 10.97 -0.69
N MET A 40 9.62 11.30 -0.87
CA MET A 40 8.52 10.42 -0.50
C MET A 40 8.49 9.13 -1.33
N ALA A 41 8.70 9.23 -2.64
CA ALA A 41 8.83 8.04 -3.49
C ALA A 41 10.00 7.14 -3.04
N LYS A 42 11.14 7.72 -2.69
CA LYS A 42 12.27 6.97 -2.14
C LYS A 42 11.94 6.33 -0.80
N MET A 43 11.28 7.05 0.09
CA MET A 43 10.84 6.52 1.38
C MET A 43 9.95 5.29 1.20
N LEU A 44 8.97 5.35 0.30
CA LEU A 44 8.07 4.22 0.04
C LEU A 44 8.77 3.01 -0.58
N MET A 45 9.77 3.25 -1.44
CA MET A 45 10.43 2.20 -2.23
C MET A 45 11.78 1.73 -1.70
N SER A 46 12.27 2.29 -0.60
CA SER A 46 13.51 1.85 0.04
C SER A 46 13.24 0.76 1.09
N SER A 47 14.31 0.13 1.57
CA SER A 47 14.21 -0.77 2.71
C SER A 47 13.63 -0.06 3.94
N PRO A 48 13.03 -0.78 4.89
CA PRO A 48 12.52 -0.15 6.13
C PRO A 48 13.58 0.69 6.86
N GLU A 49 14.82 0.24 6.87
CA GLU A 49 15.94 0.93 7.53
C GLU A 49 16.28 2.26 6.86
N ASP A 50 16.33 2.28 5.54
CA ASP A 50 16.63 3.51 4.79
C ASP A 50 15.42 4.45 4.76
N SER A 51 14.22 3.92 4.69
CA SER A 51 12.98 4.68 4.83
C SER A 51 12.91 5.40 6.18
N TRP A 52 13.30 4.70 7.24
CA TRP A 52 13.37 5.27 8.58
C TRP A 52 14.35 6.44 8.68
N LYS A 53 15.49 6.38 8.01
CA LYS A 53 16.43 7.51 7.94
C LYS A 53 15.80 8.72 7.26
N ILE A 54 15.12 8.49 6.13
CA ILE A 54 14.40 9.55 5.40
C ILE A 54 13.32 10.18 6.28
N LEU A 55 12.52 9.36 6.96
CA LEU A 55 11.45 9.84 7.85
C LEU A 55 11.99 10.71 8.99
N LYS A 56 13.12 10.32 9.56
CA LYS A 56 13.79 11.13 10.59
C LYS A 56 14.30 12.47 10.06
N GLU A 57 14.89 12.49 8.87
CA GLU A 57 15.37 13.72 8.25
C GLU A 57 14.27 14.76 8.01
N VAL A 58 13.05 14.29 7.75
CA VAL A 58 11.89 15.16 7.51
C VAL A 58 11.01 15.36 8.75
N ASN A 59 11.43 14.83 9.90
CA ASN A 59 10.69 14.86 11.15
C ASN A 59 9.26 14.33 11.03
N ALA A 60 9.05 13.27 10.27
CA ALA A 60 7.73 12.65 10.14
C ALA A 60 7.40 11.81 11.38
N ASP A 61 6.20 11.99 11.90
CA ASP A 61 5.68 11.25 13.05
C ASP A 61 4.89 10.01 12.60
N TYR A 62 4.23 10.11 11.47
CA TYR A 62 3.38 9.04 10.91
C TYR A 62 3.58 8.88 9.42
N VAL A 63 3.38 7.63 8.97
CA VAL A 63 3.27 7.30 7.55
C VAL A 63 1.83 6.89 7.26
N VAL A 64 1.24 7.47 6.22
CA VAL A 64 -0.08 7.10 5.73
C VAL A 64 0.07 6.49 4.36
N VAL A 65 -0.43 5.28 4.19
CA VAL A 65 -0.53 4.54 2.93
C VAL A 65 -1.96 4.10 2.71
N PHE A 66 -2.36 3.99 1.46
CA PHE A 66 -3.67 3.53 1.09
C PHE A 66 -3.56 2.30 0.19
N PHE A 67 -4.23 1.23 0.56
CA PHE A 67 -4.33 0.02 -0.24
C PHE A 67 -5.78 -0.20 -0.65
N ALA A 68 -5.97 -0.57 -1.91
CA ALA A 68 -7.27 -0.93 -2.45
C ALA A 68 -7.27 -2.41 -2.87
N ALA A 69 -8.31 -3.14 -2.51
CA ALA A 69 -8.47 -4.52 -2.92
C ALA A 69 -9.93 -4.81 -3.26
N ASN A 70 -10.13 -5.72 -4.19
CA ASN A 70 -11.45 -6.22 -4.56
C ASN A 70 -11.57 -7.67 -4.10
N ASP A 71 -12.73 -8.02 -3.56
CA ASP A 71 -13.07 -9.39 -3.29
C ASP A 71 -13.37 -10.11 -4.63
N ILE A 72 -12.75 -11.25 -4.85
CA ILE A 72 -12.89 -12.03 -6.07
C ILE A 72 -13.61 -13.37 -5.89
N GLY A 73 -14.21 -13.62 -4.74
CA GLY A 73 -14.95 -14.85 -4.60
C GLY A 73 -15.05 -15.44 -3.21
N SER A 74 -15.25 -14.59 -2.23
CA SER A 74 -15.44 -15.04 -0.85
C SER A 74 -16.63 -15.97 -0.64
N GLU A 75 -17.63 -15.95 -1.53
CA GLU A 75 -18.82 -16.78 -1.41
C GLU A 75 -18.60 -18.27 -1.73
N SER A 76 -17.57 -18.54 -2.53
CA SER A 76 -17.26 -19.91 -2.98
C SER A 76 -16.06 -20.56 -2.28
N HIS A 77 -15.43 -19.83 -1.37
CA HIS A 77 -14.24 -20.28 -0.66
C HIS A 77 -14.43 -20.10 0.83
N ASP A 78 -13.83 -20.98 1.60
CA ASP A 78 -13.83 -20.85 3.07
C ASP A 78 -13.07 -19.60 3.54
N MET A 79 -12.39 -18.94 2.61
CA MET A 79 -11.54 -17.80 2.84
C MET A 79 -11.80 -16.68 1.84
N PRO A 80 -11.92 -15.40 2.26
CA PRO A 80 -12.04 -14.31 1.33
C PRO A 80 -10.76 -14.19 0.49
N LEU A 81 -10.95 -14.03 -0.80
CA LEU A 81 -9.87 -13.84 -1.77
C LEU A 81 -9.91 -12.43 -2.29
N TYR A 82 -8.77 -11.77 -2.27
CA TYR A 82 -8.66 -10.40 -2.73
C TYR A 82 -7.62 -10.26 -3.82
N VAL A 83 -7.89 -9.38 -4.74
CA VAL A 83 -6.93 -8.89 -5.73
C VAL A 83 -6.76 -7.40 -5.54
N THR A 84 -5.56 -6.91 -5.70
CA THR A 84 -5.33 -5.47 -5.65
C THR A 84 -6.21 -4.74 -6.65
N GLY A 85 -6.94 -3.75 -6.16
CA GLY A 85 -7.72 -2.86 -6.98
C GLY A 85 -6.85 -1.81 -7.67
N SER A 86 -7.47 -0.99 -8.49
CA SER A 86 -6.83 0.22 -9.01
C SER A 86 -7.09 1.38 -8.05
N GLY A 87 -6.06 2.16 -7.77
CA GLY A 87 -6.20 3.41 -7.01
C GLY A 87 -5.46 3.46 -5.67
N GLY A 88 -5.05 2.33 -5.12
CA GLY A 88 -4.18 2.29 -3.96
C GLY A 88 -2.71 2.57 -4.31
N ASP A 89 -1.87 2.68 -3.28
CA ASP A 89 -0.45 2.93 -3.47
C ASP A 89 0.27 1.75 -4.14
N GLU A 90 -0.21 0.54 -3.96
CA GLU A 90 0.29 -0.65 -4.65
C GLU A 90 0.17 -0.54 -6.18
N SER A 91 -0.81 0.17 -6.68
CA SER A 91 -1.00 0.42 -8.11
C SER A 91 -0.04 1.48 -8.68
N LYS A 92 0.66 2.20 -7.81
CA LYS A 92 1.54 3.32 -8.16
C LYS A 92 3.03 2.95 -8.14
N VAL A 93 3.38 1.70 -7.88
CA VAL A 93 4.78 1.22 -7.76
C VAL A 93 5.63 1.59 -8.98
N TYR A 94 5.05 1.58 -10.17
CA TYR A 94 5.72 2.05 -11.38
C TYR A 94 6.20 3.49 -11.25
N TRP A 95 5.30 4.38 -10.86
CA TRP A 95 5.60 5.81 -10.72
C TRP A 95 6.54 6.09 -9.57
N PHE A 96 6.35 5.41 -8.43
CA PHE A 96 7.27 5.52 -7.30
C PHE A 96 8.69 5.13 -7.70
N SER A 97 8.84 4.02 -8.43
CA SER A 97 10.15 3.57 -8.91
C SER A 97 10.78 4.60 -9.84
N LYS A 98 10.03 5.11 -10.82
CA LYS A 98 10.52 6.13 -11.76
C LYS A 98 10.94 7.42 -11.06
N ILE A 99 10.10 7.94 -10.19
CA ILE A 99 10.35 9.19 -9.46
C ILE A 99 11.53 9.03 -8.48
N ALA A 100 11.61 7.88 -7.82
CA ALA A 100 12.76 7.56 -6.95
C ALA A 100 14.07 7.35 -7.70
N GLY A 101 14.02 7.12 -9.02
CA GLY A 101 15.17 6.79 -9.82
C GLY A 101 15.63 5.34 -9.68
N LEU A 102 14.70 4.44 -9.40
CA LEU A 102 14.94 3.01 -9.19
C LEU A 102 14.55 2.19 -10.43
N PRO A 103 15.23 1.05 -10.70
CA PRO A 103 14.88 0.18 -11.79
C PRO A 103 13.49 -0.47 -11.57
N VAL A 104 12.50 -0.14 -12.41
CA VAL A 104 11.13 -0.65 -12.32
C VAL A 104 11.09 -2.19 -12.31
N GLY A 105 11.90 -2.84 -13.16
CA GLY A 105 11.95 -4.29 -13.27
C GLY A 105 12.40 -5.04 -12.01
N ASN A 106 12.93 -4.32 -11.01
CA ASN A 106 13.20 -4.93 -9.71
C ASN A 106 11.92 -5.20 -8.92
N TYR A 107 10.90 -4.40 -9.13
CA TYR A 107 9.68 -4.38 -8.31
C TYR A 107 8.43 -4.82 -9.04
N LEU A 108 8.40 -4.70 -10.38
CA LEU A 108 7.27 -5.09 -11.21
C LEU A 108 7.68 -6.12 -12.27
N HIS A 109 6.73 -6.94 -12.69
CA HIS A 109 6.87 -7.82 -13.84
C HIS A 109 6.87 -7.02 -15.16
N SER A 110 7.01 -7.70 -16.27
CA SER A 110 7.09 -7.08 -17.60
C SER A 110 5.80 -6.36 -18.03
N ASP A 111 4.67 -6.68 -17.42
CA ASP A 111 3.40 -5.99 -17.59
C ASP A 111 3.37 -4.58 -16.94
N VAL A 112 4.41 -4.26 -16.17
CA VAL A 112 4.59 -3.03 -15.38
C VAL A 112 3.45 -2.73 -14.39
N VAL A 113 2.66 -3.72 -14.07
CA VAL A 113 1.51 -3.64 -13.14
C VAL A 113 1.66 -4.60 -11.98
N THR A 114 1.99 -5.87 -12.26
CA THR A 114 2.06 -6.93 -11.25
C THR A 114 3.30 -6.80 -10.40
N PRO A 115 3.18 -6.60 -9.07
CA PRO A 115 4.33 -6.50 -8.20
C PRO A 115 5.06 -7.85 -8.05
N ARG A 116 6.39 -7.77 -8.00
CA ARG A 116 7.25 -8.91 -7.66
C ARG A 116 7.36 -9.10 -6.16
N MET A 117 7.75 -10.28 -5.73
CA MET A 117 8.04 -10.55 -4.30
C MET A 117 9.06 -9.57 -3.73
N ASN A 118 10.04 -9.16 -4.52
CA ASN A 118 11.03 -8.16 -4.11
C ASN A 118 10.42 -6.83 -3.64
N PHE A 119 9.28 -6.42 -4.20
CA PHE A 119 8.54 -5.26 -3.71
C PHE A 119 8.05 -5.49 -2.28
N TYR A 120 7.38 -6.60 -2.02
CA TYR A 120 6.82 -6.90 -0.71
C TYR A 120 7.88 -7.17 0.36
N GLU A 121 8.97 -7.79 -0.03
CA GLU A 121 10.01 -8.20 0.93
C GLU A 121 10.99 -7.07 1.28
N ASN A 122 11.26 -6.18 0.34
CA ASN A 122 12.39 -5.27 0.43
C ASN A 122 12.04 -3.78 0.32
N THR A 123 10.76 -3.41 0.28
CA THR A 123 10.36 -2.01 0.32
C THR A 123 9.51 -1.68 1.53
N MET A 124 9.57 -0.44 2.00
CA MET A 124 8.72 0.04 3.08
C MET A 124 7.24 -0.12 2.73
N LEU A 125 6.84 0.29 1.51
CA LEU A 125 5.45 0.17 1.07
C LEU A 125 5.00 -1.29 1.04
N GLY A 126 5.83 -2.19 0.52
CA GLY A 126 5.53 -3.62 0.52
C GLY A 126 5.39 -4.21 1.91
N LYS A 127 6.23 -3.77 2.86
CA LYS A 127 6.12 -4.18 4.27
C LYS A 127 4.90 -3.63 4.99
N LEU A 128 4.40 -2.49 4.56
CA LEU A 128 3.16 -1.90 5.08
C LEU A 128 1.91 -2.49 4.41
N SER A 129 2.08 -3.30 3.36
CA SER A 129 0.96 -4.00 2.72
C SER A 129 0.26 -4.92 3.73
N PRO A 130 -1.08 -4.83 3.83
CA PRO A 130 -1.84 -5.64 4.77
C PRO A 130 -2.00 -7.09 4.33
N PHE A 131 -1.52 -7.47 3.17
CA PHE A 131 -1.69 -8.82 2.64
C PHE A 131 -0.42 -9.38 2.00
N THR A 132 -0.33 -10.71 1.99
CA THR A 132 0.76 -11.46 1.36
C THR A 132 0.31 -11.98 0.00
N PRO A 133 1.03 -11.72 -1.09
CA PRO A 133 0.67 -12.22 -2.40
C PRO A 133 0.86 -13.73 -2.50
N GLU A 134 -0.09 -14.39 -3.12
CA GLU A 134 0.00 -15.78 -3.53
C GLU A 134 -0.40 -15.94 -5.00
N VAL A 135 0.04 -17.02 -5.62
CA VAL A 135 -0.40 -17.37 -6.97
C VAL A 135 -1.61 -18.28 -6.88
N TYR A 136 -2.71 -17.83 -7.43
CA TYR A 136 -3.92 -18.63 -7.57
C TYR A 136 -4.07 -19.12 -9.00
N TYR A 137 -4.25 -20.41 -9.14
CA TYR A 137 -4.55 -21.04 -10.42
C TYR A 137 -6.06 -21.12 -10.57
N HIS A 138 -6.59 -20.49 -11.61
CA HIS A 138 -8.01 -20.53 -11.91
C HIS A 138 -8.33 -21.81 -12.69
N PRO A 139 -9.03 -22.79 -12.10
CA PRO A 139 -9.21 -24.09 -12.72
C PRO A 139 -10.07 -24.05 -13.99
N GLU A 140 -10.94 -23.05 -14.14
CA GLU A 140 -11.81 -22.93 -15.30
C GLU A 140 -11.16 -22.23 -16.48
N THR A 141 -10.30 -21.25 -16.24
CA THR A 141 -9.65 -20.47 -17.30
C THR A 141 -8.23 -20.94 -17.60
N GLY A 142 -7.62 -21.69 -16.71
CA GLY A 142 -6.22 -22.09 -16.82
C GLY A 142 -5.23 -20.93 -16.58
N GLU A 143 -5.72 -19.79 -16.12
CA GLU A 143 -4.88 -18.61 -15.88
C GLU A 143 -4.38 -18.57 -14.45
N ASN A 144 -3.19 -18.01 -14.27
CA ASN A 144 -2.65 -17.71 -12.95
C ASN A 144 -3.00 -16.29 -12.60
N SER A 145 -3.70 -16.11 -11.49
CA SER A 145 -3.94 -14.81 -10.89
C SER A 145 -3.16 -14.67 -9.60
N GLN A 146 -2.62 -13.50 -9.36
CA GLN A 146 -2.00 -13.21 -8.08
C GLN A 146 -3.09 -12.80 -7.09
N ILE A 147 -3.25 -13.58 -6.05
CA ILE A 147 -4.17 -13.29 -4.96
C ILE A 147 -3.40 -12.98 -3.70
N TYR A 148 -4.08 -12.37 -2.76
CA TYR A 148 -3.51 -12.01 -1.48
C TYR A 148 -4.24 -12.75 -0.38
N LYS A 149 -3.48 -13.47 0.43
CA LYS A 149 -3.99 -14.18 1.61
C LYS A 149 -3.59 -13.48 2.89
N ASN A 150 -4.37 -13.76 3.91
CA ASN A 150 -3.98 -13.50 5.30
C ASN A 150 -3.51 -12.10 5.58
N GLY A 151 -4.33 -11.17 5.45
CA GLY A 151 -3.88 -9.84 5.76
C GLY A 151 -4.93 -8.80 5.60
N PHE A 152 -6.04 -9.16 5.01
CA PHE A 152 -7.07 -8.21 4.74
C PHE A 152 -8.38 -8.57 5.44
N VAL A 153 -9.00 -7.58 6.00
CA VAL A 153 -10.31 -7.71 6.61
C VAL A 153 -11.30 -6.89 5.82
N GLU A 154 -12.31 -7.53 5.32
CA GLU A 154 -13.41 -6.83 4.70
C GLU A 154 -14.32 -6.26 5.76
N ILE A 155 -14.64 -4.97 5.66
CA ILE A 155 -15.68 -4.36 6.45
C ILE A 155 -16.90 -4.20 5.58
N THR A 156 -17.85 -5.10 5.75
CA THR A 156 -19.12 -5.02 5.07
C THR A 156 -20.20 -4.67 6.08
N SER A 157 -20.98 -3.65 5.79
CA SER A 157 -22.17 -3.31 6.58
C SER A 157 -21.94 -3.30 8.09
N LYS A 158 -20.83 -2.77 8.55
CA LYS A 158 -20.42 -2.74 9.96
C LYS A 158 -20.08 -4.11 10.58
N LYS A 159 -19.85 -5.13 9.77
CA LYS A 159 -19.33 -6.41 10.24
C LYS A 159 -17.94 -6.60 9.69
N ILE A 160 -17.06 -7.05 10.57
CA ILE A 160 -15.73 -7.48 10.19
C ILE A 160 -15.82 -8.97 9.92
N LYS A 161 -15.44 -9.38 8.73
CA LYS A 161 -15.31 -10.79 8.41
C LYS A 161 -13.84 -11.15 8.52
N TYR A 162 -13.58 -12.22 9.24
CA TYR A 162 -12.25 -12.79 9.34
C TYR A 162 -12.22 -14.06 8.53
N ASP A 163 -11.08 -14.28 7.97
CA ASP A 163 -10.86 -15.40 7.14
C ASP A 163 -10.75 -16.72 7.89
N SER A 164 -9.99 -16.79 8.90
CA SER A 164 -9.86 -17.97 9.72
C SER A 164 -9.46 -17.66 11.15
N GLU A 165 -9.66 -18.64 12.04
CA GLU A 165 -9.19 -18.56 13.42
C GLU A 165 -7.67 -18.40 13.54
N ASN A 166 -6.93 -18.73 12.47
CA ASN A 166 -5.48 -18.65 12.42
C ASN A 166 -4.97 -17.41 11.69
N ASP A 167 -5.83 -16.55 11.23
CA ASP A 167 -5.43 -15.34 10.56
C ASP A 167 -4.79 -14.37 11.55
N PRO A 168 -3.53 -14.01 11.36
CA PRO A 168 -2.86 -13.04 12.20
C PRO A 168 -3.33 -11.61 11.98
N VAL A 169 -4.19 -11.36 11.04
CA VAL A 169 -4.67 -10.03 10.78
C VAL A 169 -5.54 -9.56 11.88
N LYS A 170 -4.93 -8.76 12.60
CA LYS A 170 -5.59 -8.12 13.67
C LYS A 170 -6.20 -6.86 13.24
N LEU A 171 -6.53 -6.56 12.21
CA LEU A 171 -7.20 -5.42 11.93
C LEU A 171 -6.60 -4.51 11.12
N VAL A 172 -7.27 -4.38 10.26
CA VAL A 172 -7.16 -3.28 9.54
C VAL A 172 -8.28 -2.36 9.55
N TYR A 173 -8.08 -1.19 9.60
CA TYR A 173 -9.03 -0.24 9.51
C TYR A 173 -9.41 0.08 8.19
N ALA A 174 -10.62 -0.02 7.90
CA ALA A 174 -11.21 0.92 7.00
C ALA A 174 -12.13 1.78 7.80
N SER A 175 -11.91 2.98 7.85
CA SER A 175 -12.95 3.91 8.17
C SER A 175 -13.56 4.41 6.88
N PRO A 176 -14.86 4.54 6.79
CA PRO A 176 -15.47 5.29 5.71
C PRO A 176 -15.04 6.75 5.76
#